data_86075af26de0c31f93327681a89e78f9
#
_entry.id   86075af26de0c31f93327681a89e78f9
#
_cell.length_a   1.000
_cell.length_b   1.000
_cell.length_c   1.000
_cell.angle_alpha   90.00
_cell.angle_beta   90.00
_cell.angle_gamma   90.00
#
_symmetry.space_group_name_H-M   'P 1'
#
loop_
_entity.id
_entity.type
_entity.pdbx_description
1 polymer ?
#
loop_
_entity_poly.entity_id
_entity_poly.type
_entity_poly.pdbx_seq_one_letter_code
_entity_poly.pdbx_strand_id
1 'polypeptide(L)'
;MWPQFKRLMTFLILILAGWYALKSDLVQNYLIPQVNEFLTSEENAETPVKHSFIIQNPIEAPEEIDKALIQNTIFQLTNDLRQEQGAEPLTLNDTLSQVADLRAVENETSFSHTRPDNTPFYTALESRYDYQRAGENLAMGTYHGTNEEMAAFLFDGWVESQGHYENMIEPLFSEIGIGVHYDGEMLYLVQIFGTPR
;
A
#
# COMPACT_ATOMS: atom_id res chain seq x y z
N MET A 1 -7.14 11.84 -41.32
CA MET A 1 -7.82 10.58 -40.89
C MET A 1 -7.37 10.05 -39.52
N TRP A 2 -6.23 10.49 -38.97
CA TRP A 2 -5.66 10.01 -37.69
C TRP A 2 -6.26 10.56 -36.36
N PRO A 3 -6.72 11.84 -36.26
CA PRO A 3 -7.25 12.37 -35.00
C PRO A 3 -8.59 11.78 -34.56
N GLN A 4 -9.44 11.42 -35.52
CA GLN A 4 -10.75 10.84 -35.23
C GLN A 4 -10.65 9.40 -34.72
N PHE A 5 -9.70 8.64 -35.24
CA PHE A 5 -9.46 7.26 -34.80
C PHE A 5 -8.93 7.20 -33.37
N LYS A 6 -8.02 8.13 -32.98
CA LYS A 6 -7.54 8.23 -31.59
C LYS A 6 -8.67 8.57 -30.61
N ARG A 7 -9.54 9.50 -30.96
CA ARG A 7 -10.71 9.86 -30.14
C ARG A 7 -11.68 8.70 -29.98
N LEU A 8 -11.93 7.93 -31.04
CA LEU A 8 -12.78 6.75 -30.99
C LEU A 8 -12.20 5.65 -30.10
N MET A 9 -10.89 5.39 -30.19
CA MET A 9 -10.18 4.42 -29.37
C MET A 9 -10.16 4.84 -27.88
N THR A 10 -9.94 6.12 -27.58
CA THR A 10 -10.00 6.64 -26.21
C THR A 10 -11.40 6.50 -25.61
N PHE A 11 -12.43 6.77 -26.39
CA PHE A 11 -13.83 6.61 -25.97
C PHE A 11 -14.19 5.14 -25.72
N LEU A 12 -13.69 4.23 -26.56
CA LEU A 12 -13.90 2.78 -26.40
C LEU A 12 -13.19 2.23 -25.14
N ILE A 13 -11.98 2.70 -24.86
CA ILE A 13 -11.22 2.33 -23.64
C ILE A 13 -11.93 2.82 -22.39
N LEU A 14 -12.47 4.05 -22.40
CA LEU A 14 -13.23 4.59 -21.26
C LEU A 14 -14.55 3.83 -21.04
N ILE A 15 -15.23 3.40 -22.10
CA ILE A 15 -16.44 2.57 -21.99
C ILE A 15 -16.09 1.18 -21.43
N LEU A 16 -15.02 0.56 -21.90
CA LEU A 16 -14.58 -0.75 -21.40
C LEU A 16 -14.09 -0.69 -19.95
N ALA A 17 -13.36 0.36 -19.58
CA ALA A 17 -12.94 0.57 -18.19
C ALA A 17 -14.15 0.83 -17.27
N GLY A 18 -15.12 1.64 -17.71
CA GLY A 18 -16.37 1.85 -17.00
C GLY A 18 -17.20 0.56 -16.86
N TRP A 19 -17.25 -0.27 -17.91
CA TRP A 19 -17.97 -1.55 -17.88
C TRP A 19 -17.27 -2.59 -16.99
N TYR A 20 -15.93 -2.58 -16.94
CA TYR A 20 -15.15 -3.44 -16.05
C TYR A 20 -15.28 -3.00 -14.58
N ALA A 21 -15.25 -1.69 -14.31
CA ALA A 21 -15.52 -1.16 -12.99
C ALA A 21 -16.93 -1.53 -12.48
N LEU A 22 -17.95 -1.44 -13.34
CA LEU A 22 -19.33 -1.84 -13.03
C LEU A 22 -19.49 -3.35 -12.74
N LYS A 23 -18.55 -4.19 -13.16
CA LYS A 23 -18.55 -5.63 -12.89
C LYS A 23 -17.66 -6.05 -11.72
N SER A 24 -16.92 -5.12 -11.11
CA SER A 24 -16.12 -5.46 -9.92
C SER A 24 -17.03 -5.88 -8.78
N ASP A 25 -16.62 -6.88 -8.00
CA ASP A 25 -17.38 -7.38 -6.85
C ASP A 25 -17.64 -6.26 -5.83
N LEU A 26 -16.76 -5.28 -5.73
CA LEU A 26 -16.92 -4.10 -4.89
C LEU A 26 -18.10 -3.23 -5.35
N VAL A 27 -18.23 -2.98 -6.65
CA VAL A 27 -19.36 -2.20 -7.19
C VAL A 27 -20.67 -2.96 -7.03
N GLN A 28 -20.68 -4.25 -7.37
CA GLN A 28 -21.90 -5.07 -7.36
C GLN A 28 -22.37 -5.38 -5.92
N ASN A 29 -21.44 -5.70 -5.02
CA ASN A 29 -21.79 -6.17 -3.70
C ASN A 29 -21.83 -5.07 -2.63
N TYR A 30 -21.15 -3.94 -2.87
CA TYR A 30 -21.07 -2.83 -1.92
C TYR A 30 -21.76 -1.55 -2.40
N LEU A 31 -21.42 -1.04 -3.58
CA LEU A 31 -21.90 0.27 -4.01
C LEU A 31 -23.34 0.23 -4.55
N ILE A 32 -23.70 -0.79 -5.35
CA ILE A 32 -25.07 -0.89 -5.89
C ILE A 32 -26.13 -1.08 -4.81
N PRO A 33 -25.94 -1.95 -3.78
CA PRO A 33 -26.91 -2.06 -2.68
C PRO A 33 -27.11 -0.76 -1.91
N GLN A 34 -26.03 -0.01 -1.62
CA GLN A 34 -26.13 1.27 -0.89
C GLN A 34 -26.85 2.35 -1.72
N VAL A 35 -26.57 2.41 -3.04
CA VAL A 35 -27.26 3.35 -3.95
C VAL A 35 -28.75 2.98 -4.08
N ASN A 36 -29.09 1.70 -4.18
CA ASN A 36 -30.48 1.24 -4.24
C ASN A 36 -31.22 1.52 -2.92
N GLU A 37 -30.59 1.31 -1.77
CA GLU A 37 -31.17 1.65 -0.47
C GLU A 37 -31.40 3.16 -0.35
N PHE A 38 -30.47 3.98 -0.82
CA PHE A 38 -30.61 5.44 -0.89
C PHE A 38 -31.79 5.85 -1.79
N LEU A 39 -31.88 5.32 -3.01
CA LEU A 39 -32.94 5.67 -3.97
C LEU A 39 -34.34 5.20 -3.50
N THR A 40 -34.44 4.07 -2.82
CA THR A 40 -35.72 3.58 -2.29
C THR A 40 -36.17 4.29 -1.02
N SER A 41 -35.24 4.92 -0.27
CA SER A 41 -35.57 5.72 0.91
C SER A 41 -36.17 7.08 0.58
N GLU A 42 -35.87 7.65 -0.60
CA GLU A 42 -36.47 8.92 -1.05
C GLU A 42 -37.95 8.81 -1.47
N GLU A 43 -38.37 7.64 -1.93
CA GLU A 43 -39.75 7.45 -2.45
C GLU A 43 -40.82 7.39 -1.34
N ASN A 44 -40.46 7.27 -0.07
CA ASN A 44 -41.36 7.11 1.07
C ASN A 44 -41.32 8.28 2.10
N ALA A 45 -40.66 9.40 1.80
CA ALA A 45 -40.49 10.50 2.77
C ALA A 45 -41.53 11.60 2.58
N GLU A 46 -42.61 11.58 3.34
CA GLU A 46 -43.59 12.70 3.48
C GLU A 46 -43.13 13.83 4.45
N THR A 47 -41.89 13.85 4.90
CA THR A 47 -41.33 14.96 5.70
C THR A 47 -39.84 15.15 5.36
N PRO A 48 -39.35 16.41 5.26
CA PRO A 48 -37.94 16.66 5.03
C PRO A 48 -37.14 16.31 6.30
N VAL A 49 -36.75 15.09 6.44
CA VAL A 49 -35.76 14.70 7.44
C VAL A 49 -34.42 15.25 6.95
N LYS A 50 -33.87 16.23 7.68
CA LYS A 50 -32.46 16.61 7.52
C LYS A 50 -31.63 15.37 7.78
N HIS A 51 -31.26 14.65 6.71
CA HIS A 51 -30.25 13.60 6.80
C HIS A 51 -28.91 14.34 7.02
N SER A 52 -28.61 14.56 8.30
CA SER A 52 -27.21 14.65 8.66
C SER A 52 -26.64 13.26 8.32
N PHE A 53 -25.74 13.19 7.33
CA PHE A 53 -24.86 12.05 7.20
C PHE A 53 -24.09 11.95 8.52
N ILE A 54 -24.63 11.19 9.45
CA ILE A 54 -23.86 10.70 10.57
C ILE A 54 -22.93 9.68 9.90
N ILE A 55 -21.72 10.12 9.56
CA ILE A 55 -20.60 9.21 9.44
C ILE A 55 -20.59 8.51 10.81
N GLN A 56 -21.14 7.29 10.84
CA GLN A 56 -21.13 6.48 12.05
C GLN A 56 -19.68 6.20 12.35
N ASN A 57 -19.18 6.91 13.33
CA ASN A 57 -17.83 6.94 13.87
C ASN A 57 -16.76 7.27 12.79
N PRO A 58 -16.07 8.41 12.89
CA PRO A 58 -14.73 8.46 12.36
C PRO A 58 -14.03 7.22 12.91
N ILE A 59 -13.42 6.41 12.05
CA ILE A 59 -12.56 5.32 12.51
C ILE A 59 -11.51 6.04 13.35
N GLU A 60 -11.67 5.97 14.66
CA GLU A 60 -10.76 6.60 15.60
C GLU A 60 -9.44 5.86 15.42
N ALA A 61 -8.38 6.57 15.07
CA ALA A 61 -7.09 5.96 14.90
C ALA A 61 -6.75 5.19 16.18
N PRO A 62 -6.27 3.94 16.10
CA PRO A 62 -5.99 3.15 17.28
C PRO A 62 -4.92 3.85 18.13
N GLU A 63 -5.03 3.76 19.45
CA GLU A 63 -3.97 4.26 20.34
C GLU A 63 -2.65 3.51 20.12
N GLU A 64 -2.73 2.23 19.76
CA GLU A 64 -1.59 1.36 19.51
C GLU A 64 -1.88 0.40 18.34
N ILE A 65 -0.86 0.16 17.51
CA ILE A 65 -0.92 -0.77 16.38
C ILE A 65 -0.13 -2.05 16.70
N ASP A 66 -0.54 -3.18 16.12
CA ASP A 66 0.26 -4.41 16.15
C ASP A 66 1.31 -4.39 15.02
N LYS A 67 2.50 -3.85 15.35
CA LYS A 67 3.62 -3.78 14.40
C LYS A 67 4.05 -5.14 13.88
N ALA A 68 4.06 -6.17 14.74
CA ALA A 68 4.49 -7.51 14.36
C ALA A 68 3.51 -8.13 13.36
N LEU A 69 2.21 -7.91 13.56
CA LEU A 69 1.18 -8.38 12.63
C LEU A 69 1.32 -7.69 11.27
N ILE A 70 1.53 -6.36 11.25
CA ILE A 70 1.75 -5.60 10.00
C ILE A 70 3.00 -6.12 9.28
N GLN A 71 4.13 -6.29 9.98
CA GLN A 71 5.37 -6.81 9.41
C GLN A 71 5.19 -8.20 8.81
N ASN A 72 4.52 -9.11 9.54
CA ASN A 72 4.22 -10.45 9.05
C ASN A 72 3.31 -10.42 7.81
N THR A 73 2.28 -9.59 7.81
CA THR A 73 1.36 -9.45 6.67
C THR A 73 2.13 -8.99 5.43
N ILE A 74 2.95 -7.94 5.53
CA ILE A 74 3.78 -7.45 4.41
C ILE A 74 4.77 -8.51 3.92
N PHE A 75 5.40 -9.26 4.85
CA PHE A 75 6.33 -10.33 4.50
C PHE A 75 5.65 -11.44 3.70
N GLN A 76 4.48 -11.89 4.14
CA GLN A 76 3.70 -12.92 3.44
C GLN A 76 3.26 -12.44 2.06
N LEU A 77 2.62 -11.26 1.97
CA LEU A 77 2.17 -10.68 0.70
C LEU A 77 3.33 -10.53 -0.30
N THR A 78 4.51 -10.11 0.17
CA THR A 78 5.70 -9.99 -0.69
C THR A 78 6.14 -11.34 -1.24
N ASN A 79 6.20 -12.38 -0.40
CA ASN A 79 6.62 -13.70 -0.84
C ASN A 79 5.57 -14.41 -1.69
N ASP A 80 4.28 -14.18 -1.44
CA ASP A 80 3.18 -14.66 -2.28
C ASP A 80 3.29 -14.05 -3.69
N LEU A 81 3.49 -12.72 -3.77
CA LEU A 81 3.73 -12.04 -5.05
C LEU A 81 4.94 -12.61 -5.78
N ARG A 82 6.07 -12.82 -5.08
CA ARG A 82 7.28 -13.41 -5.66
C ARG A 82 7.03 -14.81 -6.21
N GLN A 83 6.32 -15.65 -5.47
CA GLN A 83 5.94 -16.98 -5.91
C GLN A 83 5.08 -16.93 -7.17
N GLU A 84 4.11 -16.05 -7.24
CA GLU A 84 3.27 -15.84 -8.42
C GLU A 84 4.07 -15.42 -9.66
N GLN A 85 5.14 -14.64 -9.44
CA GLN A 85 6.03 -14.15 -10.49
C GLN A 85 7.22 -15.10 -10.79
N GLY A 86 7.29 -16.25 -10.09
CA GLY A 86 8.36 -17.25 -10.29
C GLY A 86 9.71 -16.84 -9.72
N ALA A 87 9.75 -15.89 -8.79
CA ALA A 87 10.95 -15.52 -8.05
C ALA A 87 11.06 -16.32 -6.75
N GLU A 88 12.29 -16.62 -6.32
CA GLU A 88 12.54 -17.30 -5.05
C GLU A 88 12.08 -16.45 -3.86
N PRO A 89 11.50 -17.06 -2.80
CA PRO A 89 11.05 -16.31 -1.63
C PRO A 89 12.23 -15.64 -0.90
N LEU A 90 11.97 -14.47 -0.33
CA LEU A 90 12.92 -13.76 0.52
C LEU A 90 12.93 -14.35 1.93
N THR A 91 14.09 -14.27 2.59
CA THR A 91 14.24 -14.60 4.01
C THR A 91 14.20 -13.32 4.84
N LEU A 92 13.46 -13.32 5.95
CA LEU A 92 13.45 -12.20 6.86
C LEU A 92 14.82 -12.06 7.55
N ASN A 93 15.37 -10.84 7.56
CA ASN A 93 16.66 -10.53 8.17
C ASN A 93 16.49 -9.45 9.24
N ASP A 94 16.87 -9.78 10.49
CA ASP A 94 16.69 -8.90 11.65
C ASP A 94 17.47 -7.57 11.51
N THR A 95 18.66 -7.61 10.91
CA THR A 95 19.46 -6.38 10.69
C THR A 95 18.78 -5.46 9.68
N LEU A 96 18.26 -6.03 8.60
CA LEU A 96 17.49 -5.26 7.61
C LEU A 96 16.20 -4.71 8.24
N SER A 97 15.53 -5.48 9.12
CA SER A 97 14.33 -5.01 9.82
C SER A 97 14.63 -3.85 10.77
N GLN A 98 15.74 -3.88 11.50
CA GLN A 98 16.17 -2.76 12.34
C GLN A 98 16.49 -1.51 11.52
N VAL A 99 17.09 -1.67 10.34
CA VAL A 99 17.34 -0.54 9.42
C VAL A 99 16.01 -0.03 8.83
N ALA A 100 15.12 -0.92 8.48
CA ALA A 100 13.79 -0.55 7.97
C ALA A 100 12.97 0.22 9.03
N ASP A 101 13.01 -0.20 10.31
CA ASP A 101 12.36 0.52 11.41
C ASP A 101 12.94 1.93 11.60
N LEU A 102 14.28 2.07 11.56
CA LEU A 102 14.93 3.37 11.57
C LEU A 102 14.44 4.26 10.42
N ARG A 103 14.40 3.70 9.21
CA ARG A 103 13.92 4.42 8.02
C ARG A 103 12.44 4.79 8.10
N ALA A 104 11.60 3.92 8.68
CA ALA A 104 10.19 4.24 8.91
C ALA A 104 10.02 5.47 9.83
N VAL A 105 10.81 5.58 10.90
CA VAL A 105 10.84 6.77 11.78
C VAL A 105 11.38 8.00 11.06
N GLU A 106 12.44 7.86 10.24
CA GLU A 106 12.99 8.98 9.46
C GLU A 106 11.98 9.54 8.45
N ASN A 107 11.11 8.69 7.90
CA ASN A 107 10.07 9.08 6.95
C ASN A 107 8.94 9.92 7.55
N GLU A 108 8.72 9.91 8.85
CA GLU A 108 7.85 10.88 9.54
C GLU A 108 8.38 12.31 9.35
N THR A 109 9.71 12.49 9.41
CA THR A 109 10.34 13.80 9.21
C THR A 109 10.43 14.18 7.72
N SER A 110 10.77 13.22 6.86
CA SER A 110 10.95 13.43 5.42
C SER A 110 10.69 12.13 4.65
N PHE A 111 9.53 12.04 3.99
CA PHE A 111 9.17 10.89 3.15
C PHE A 111 10.02 10.89 1.87
N SER A 112 11.16 10.22 1.91
CA SER A 112 12.16 10.24 0.84
C SER A 112 13.15 9.08 0.96
N HIS A 113 13.69 8.62 -0.17
CA HIS A 113 14.85 7.73 -0.22
C HIS A 113 16.16 8.43 0.22
N THR A 114 16.13 9.75 0.38
CA THR A 114 17.21 10.52 0.99
C THR A 114 16.89 10.70 2.48
N ARG A 115 17.84 10.35 3.34
CA ARG A 115 17.71 10.45 4.79
C ARG A 115 17.69 11.93 5.25
N PRO A 116 17.19 12.22 6.47
CA PRO A 116 17.17 13.60 7.00
C PRO A 116 18.53 14.29 7.07
N ASP A 117 19.63 13.53 7.12
CA ASP A 117 21.01 14.04 7.09
C ASP A 117 21.53 14.31 5.66
N ASN A 118 20.67 14.20 4.63
CA ASN A 118 20.95 14.32 3.22
C ASN A 118 21.82 13.20 2.62
N THR A 119 21.97 12.07 3.31
CA THR A 119 22.63 10.88 2.76
C THR A 119 21.63 9.94 2.11
N PRO A 120 22.03 9.07 1.16
CA PRO A 120 21.15 8.05 0.59
C PRO A 120 20.74 7.00 1.63
N PHE A 121 19.57 6.34 1.42
CA PHE A 121 19.03 5.35 2.35
C PHE A 121 20.03 4.24 2.72
N TYR A 122 20.83 3.77 1.77
CA TYR A 122 21.77 2.67 1.97
C TYR A 122 22.89 2.98 2.99
N THR A 123 23.11 4.26 3.33
CA THR A 123 24.05 4.61 4.41
C THR A 123 23.58 4.11 5.79
N ALA A 124 22.27 3.85 5.95
CA ALA A 124 21.74 3.21 7.15
C ALA A 124 22.17 1.74 7.29
N LEU A 125 22.58 1.09 6.20
CA LEU A 125 23.09 -0.29 6.17
C LEU A 125 24.59 -0.36 6.51
N GLU A 126 25.34 0.74 6.32
CA GLU A 126 26.79 0.76 6.51
C GLU A 126 27.20 0.28 7.91
N SER A 127 28.23 -0.58 7.96
CA SER A 127 28.72 -1.26 9.15
C SER A 127 27.77 -2.23 9.86
N ARG A 128 26.54 -2.40 9.37
CA ARG A 128 25.53 -3.30 9.94
C ARG A 128 25.26 -4.51 9.05
N TYR A 129 25.24 -4.31 7.74
CA TYR A 129 24.91 -5.32 6.75
C TYR A 129 25.84 -5.19 5.52
N ASP A 130 26.64 -6.23 5.30
CA ASP A 130 27.54 -6.28 4.12
C ASP A 130 26.77 -6.87 2.93
N TYR A 131 26.55 -6.07 1.90
CA TYR A 131 25.69 -6.40 0.77
C TYR A 131 26.35 -6.22 -0.59
N GLN A 132 25.88 -6.99 -1.57
CA GLN A 132 26.15 -6.78 -2.99
C GLN A 132 25.12 -5.84 -3.60
N ARG A 133 23.86 -5.96 -3.16
CA ARG A 133 22.72 -5.17 -3.62
C ARG A 133 21.85 -4.79 -2.43
N ALA A 134 21.24 -3.61 -2.54
CA ALA A 134 20.22 -3.15 -1.62
C ALA A 134 19.14 -2.37 -2.39
N GLY A 135 17.90 -2.46 -1.92
CA GLY A 135 16.75 -1.72 -2.43
C GLY A 135 15.86 -1.24 -1.30
N GLU A 136 15.08 -0.20 -1.55
CA GLU A 136 14.14 0.35 -0.58
C GLU A 136 12.79 0.63 -1.25
N ASN A 137 11.69 0.19 -0.60
CA ASN A 137 10.34 0.64 -0.90
C ASN A 137 9.79 1.42 0.28
N LEU A 138 9.11 2.53 0.01
CA LEU A 138 8.47 3.38 1.00
C LEU A 138 6.97 3.46 0.73
N ALA A 139 6.16 3.39 1.79
CA ALA A 139 4.74 3.72 1.73
C ALA A 139 4.32 4.48 2.98
N MET A 140 3.31 5.34 2.84
CA MET A 140 2.65 5.98 3.96
C MET A 140 1.17 6.19 3.66
N GLY A 141 0.35 6.22 4.68
CA GLY A 141 -1.07 6.51 4.55
C GLY A 141 -1.71 6.79 5.90
N THR A 142 -2.80 7.57 5.89
CA THR A 142 -3.63 7.75 7.06
C THR A 142 -4.18 6.40 7.52
N TYR A 143 -4.00 6.08 8.78
CA TYR A 143 -4.40 4.77 9.32
C TYR A 143 -5.93 4.60 9.25
N HIS A 144 -6.38 3.45 8.76
CA HIS A 144 -7.79 3.08 8.72
C HIS A 144 -7.96 1.55 8.73
N GLY A 145 -9.10 1.08 9.20
CA GLY A 145 -9.39 -0.35 9.26
C GLY A 145 -8.57 -1.11 10.30
N THR A 146 -8.34 -2.39 10.06
CA THR A 146 -7.48 -3.26 10.88
C THR A 146 -6.01 -3.14 10.48
N ASN A 147 -5.12 -3.74 11.29
CA ASN A 147 -3.68 -3.76 10.96
C ASN A 147 -3.43 -4.48 9.64
N GLU A 148 -4.13 -5.58 9.37
CA GLU A 148 -4.00 -6.36 8.12
C GLU A 148 -4.56 -5.59 6.92
N GLU A 149 -5.73 -4.95 7.07
CA GLU A 149 -6.34 -4.15 6.00
C GLU A 149 -5.44 -2.97 5.62
N MET A 150 -4.87 -2.28 6.63
CA MET A 150 -3.95 -1.18 6.38
C MET A 150 -2.64 -1.64 5.74
N ALA A 151 -2.08 -2.77 6.18
CA ALA A 151 -0.91 -3.38 5.57
C ALA A 151 -1.18 -3.75 4.10
N ALA A 152 -2.30 -4.42 3.82
CA ALA A 152 -2.69 -4.79 2.46
C ALA A 152 -2.91 -3.56 1.57
N PHE A 153 -3.59 -2.53 2.06
CA PHE A 153 -3.81 -1.29 1.32
C PHE A 153 -2.50 -0.61 0.88
N LEU A 154 -1.51 -0.51 1.77
CA LEU A 154 -0.21 0.07 1.43
C LEU A 154 0.62 -0.84 0.53
N PHE A 155 0.51 -2.15 0.70
CA PHE A 155 1.14 -3.13 -0.19
C PHE A 155 0.60 -3.04 -1.62
N ASP A 156 -0.72 -2.91 -1.80
CA ASP A 156 -1.35 -2.72 -3.11
C ASP A 156 -0.83 -1.46 -3.81
N GLY A 157 -0.58 -0.38 -3.05
CA GLY A 157 0.07 0.82 -3.57
C GLY A 157 1.48 0.56 -4.12
N TRP A 158 2.25 -0.34 -3.52
CA TRP A 158 3.53 -0.78 -4.09
C TRP A 158 3.36 -1.64 -5.33
N VAL A 159 2.36 -2.52 -5.36
CA VAL A 159 2.07 -3.38 -6.53
C VAL A 159 1.70 -2.53 -7.75
N GLU A 160 0.94 -1.44 -7.56
CA GLU A 160 0.54 -0.52 -8.62
C GLU A 160 1.67 0.41 -9.10
N SER A 161 2.77 0.53 -8.35
CA SER A 161 3.92 1.37 -8.66
C SER A 161 5.04 0.55 -9.29
N GLN A 162 5.36 0.79 -10.58
CA GLN A 162 6.34 0.02 -11.34
C GLN A 162 7.68 -0.15 -10.59
N GLY A 163 8.25 0.92 -10.05
CA GLY A 163 9.56 0.85 -9.39
C GLY A 163 9.53 0.04 -8.09
N HIS A 164 8.46 0.16 -7.29
CA HIS A 164 8.28 -0.62 -6.07
C HIS A 164 8.01 -2.09 -6.39
N TYR A 165 7.17 -2.35 -7.39
CA TYR A 165 6.88 -3.70 -7.86
C TYR A 165 8.16 -4.42 -8.34
N GLU A 166 8.98 -3.76 -9.16
CA GLU A 166 10.24 -4.30 -9.66
C GLU A 166 11.19 -4.68 -8.52
N ASN A 167 11.29 -3.87 -7.46
CA ASN A 167 12.06 -4.22 -6.26
C ASN A 167 11.52 -5.49 -5.58
N MET A 168 10.20 -5.62 -5.43
CA MET A 168 9.60 -6.78 -4.76
C MET A 168 9.87 -8.09 -5.50
N ILE A 169 9.88 -8.06 -6.83
CA ILE A 169 10.09 -9.27 -7.66
C ILE A 169 11.53 -9.42 -8.18
N GLU A 170 12.46 -8.52 -7.83
CA GLU A 170 13.87 -8.60 -8.25
C GLU A 170 14.48 -9.95 -7.83
N PRO A 171 14.87 -10.83 -8.79
CA PRO A 171 15.29 -12.20 -8.48
C PRO A 171 16.63 -12.27 -7.74
N LEU A 172 17.41 -11.20 -7.76
CA LEU A 172 18.72 -11.15 -7.12
C LEU A 172 18.63 -10.76 -5.63
N PHE A 173 17.50 -10.29 -5.14
CA PHE A 173 17.30 -10.13 -3.71
C PHE A 173 16.97 -11.48 -3.07
N SER A 174 17.60 -11.75 -1.91
CA SER A 174 17.43 -12.98 -1.12
C SER A 174 16.93 -12.71 0.30
N GLU A 175 17.07 -11.49 0.79
CA GLU A 175 16.69 -11.11 2.15
C GLU A 175 15.86 -9.82 2.15
N ILE A 176 15.01 -9.70 3.16
CA ILE A 176 14.15 -8.53 3.37
C ILE A 176 14.12 -8.16 4.86
N GLY A 177 14.03 -6.86 5.15
CA GLY A 177 13.61 -6.31 6.41
C GLY A 177 12.38 -5.43 6.22
N ILE A 178 11.47 -5.41 7.19
CA ILE A 178 10.24 -4.64 7.15
C ILE A 178 10.19 -3.75 8.39
N GLY A 179 10.07 -2.44 8.16
CA GLY A 179 9.94 -1.42 9.18
C GLY A 179 8.55 -0.84 9.25
N VAL A 180 8.09 -0.56 10.47
CA VAL A 180 6.75 -0.02 10.76
C VAL A 180 6.85 1.08 11.79
N HIS A 181 6.37 2.27 11.43
CA HIS A 181 6.22 3.40 12.33
C HIS A 181 4.81 3.99 12.23
N TYR A 182 4.23 4.33 13.36
CA TYR A 182 2.94 4.98 13.48
C TYR A 182 3.05 6.18 14.40
N ASP A 183 2.64 7.36 13.92
CA ASP A 183 2.75 8.63 14.66
C ASP A 183 1.46 9.04 15.40
N GLY A 184 0.43 8.19 15.35
CA GLY A 184 -0.91 8.44 15.89
C GLY A 184 -1.96 8.78 14.83
N GLU A 185 -1.55 9.04 13.59
CA GLU A 185 -2.42 9.33 12.45
C GLU A 185 -1.97 8.57 11.20
N MET A 186 -0.68 8.65 10.90
CA MET A 186 -0.07 8.10 9.70
C MET A 186 0.71 6.81 10.02
N LEU A 187 0.55 5.82 9.15
CA LEU A 187 1.38 4.63 9.13
C LEU A 187 2.46 4.78 8.07
N TYR A 188 3.71 4.55 8.45
CA TYR A 188 4.89 4.54 7.57
C TYR A 188 5.40 3.11 7.49
N LEU A 189 5.48 2.58 6.27
CA LEU A 189 6.04 1.25 5.98
C LEU A 189 7.29 1.37 5.13
N VAL A 190 8.27 0.54 5.44
CA VAL A 190 9.51 0.43 4.70
C VAL A 190 9.85 -1.03 4.45
N GLN A 191 10.18 -1.37 3.21
CA GLN A 191 10.87 -2.62 2.87
C GLN A 191 12.32 -2.28 2.54
N ILE A 192 13.25 -2.96 3.17
CA ILE A 192 14.67 -2.97 2.79
C ILE A 192 15.00 -4.34 2.24
N PHE A 193 15.40 -4.40 0.99
CA PHE A 193 15.83 -5.62 0.31
C PHE A 193 17.34 -5.72 0.33
N GLY A 194 17.87 -6.94 0.40
CA GLY A 194 19.28 -7.19 0.41
C GLY A 194 19.71 -8.47 -0.30
N THR A 195 20.95 -8.45 -0.80
CA THR A 195 21.71 -9.63 -1.21
C THR A 195 23.03 -9.56 -0.46
N PRO A 196 23.30 -10.46 0.50
CA PRO A 196 24.54 -10.44 1.25
C PRO A 196 25.75 -10.77 0.35
N ARG A 197 26.94 -10.34 0.77
CA ARG A 197 28.22 -10.73 0.14
C ARG A 197 28.68 -12.09 0.57
#